data_f5b6a9dee63b3cbdcd9d15e7b77f9ab3
#
_entry.id   f5b6a9dee63b3cbdcd9d15e7b77f9ab3
#
_cell.length_a   1.000
_cell.length_b   1.000
_cell.length_c   1.000
_cell.angle_alpha   90.00
_cell.angle_beta   90.00
_cell.angle_gamma   90.00
#
_symmetry.space_group_name_H-M   'P 1'
#
loop_
_entity.id
_entity.type
_entity.pdbx_description
1 polymer ?
#
loop_
_entity_poly.entity_id
_entity_poly.type
_entity_poly.pdbx_seq_one_letter_code
_entity_poly.pdbx_strand_id
1 'polypeptide(L)'
;DVYKRQGLGYVKTSKSGSRMKTLSVEKPAEGTSWGAVYAQFEQPTADVADAAEGMSVVREVLKNGKKIGTDGVTLAVGDRITVRITIKAERDYDFVQLVDRRAACLEPLGQLSGYNGVYYCAPKDNTTNYYFDRLSKGKHVVETEYYVDRKGVYQTGTCTVQCAYSPEFAARTKAIVLSVR
;
A
#
# COMPACT_ATOMS: atom_id res chain seq x y z
N ASP A 1 29.23 -21.16 21.77
CA ASP A 1 28.59 -20.38 20.71
C ASP A 1 28.86 -18.86 20.82
N VAL A 2 30.15 -18.54 21.00
CA VAL A 2 30.63 -17.13 21.16
C VAL A 2 30.48 -16.34 19.86
N TYR A 3 30.58 -17.00 18.72
CA TYR A 3 30.47 -16.35 17.41
C TYR A 3 29.05 -15.84 17.06
N LYS A 4 28.00 -16.44 17.60
CA LYS A 4 26.61 -15.96 17.39
C LYS A 4 26.30 -14.70 18.18
N ARG A 5 27.12 -14.33 19.14
CA ARG A 5 26.95 -13.14 19.98
C ARG A 5 27.70 -11.89 19.47
N GLN A 6 28.67 -12.08 18.58
CA GLN A 6 29.60 -11.01 18.16
C GLN A 6 29.33 -10.43 16.77
N GLY A 7 28.24 -10.60 16.15
CA GLY A 7 28.06 -10.03 14.81
C GLY A 7 26.70 -9.41 14.56
N LEU A 8 25.62 -10.02 15.01
CA LEU A 8 24.29 -9.61 14.63
C LEU A 8 23.49 -8.96 15.76
N GLY A 9 23.91 -9.11 17.03
CA GLY A 9 23.24 -8.50 18.19
C GLY A 9 21.77 -8.92 18.41
N TYR A 10 21.25 -9.89 17.64
CA TYR A 10 19.88 -10.38 17.77
C TYR A 10 19.78 -11.90 17.56
N VAL A 11 18.71 -12.49 18.07
CA VAL A 11 18.32 -13.89 17.81
C VAL A 11 16.99 -13.88 17.07
N LYS A 12 16.93 -14.60 15.94
CA LYS A 12 15.70 -14.79 15.17
C LYS A 12 15.27 -16.25 15.25
N THR A 13 14.01 -16.47 15.61
CA THR A 13 13.40 -17.81 15.62
C THR A 13 12.14 -17.76 14.78
N SER A 14 11.92 -18.77 13.93
CA SER A 14 10.69 -18.90 13.13
C SER A 14 9.98 -20.19 13.53
N LYS A 15 8.66 -20.11 13.68
CA LYS A 15 7.81 -21.28 13.97
C LYS A 15 6.54 -21.19 13.11
N SER A 16 6.04 -22.35 12.68
CA SER A 16 4.72 -22.42 12.04
C SER A 16 3.65 -22.05 13.04
N GLY A 17 2.82 -21.07 12.68
CA GLY A 17 1.89 -20.39 13.56
C GLY A 17 0.45 -20.88 13.54
N SER A 18 0.11 -21.94 12.76
CA SER A 18 -1.27 -22.36 12.53
C SER A 18 -2.08 -22.67 13.80
N ARG A 19 -1.43 -22.89 14.93
CA ARG A 19 -2.04 -23.17 16.24
C ARG A 19 -1.54 -22.25 17.36
N MET A 20 -0.72 -21.25 17.05
CA MET A 20 -0.24 -20.32 18.07
C MET A 20 -1.35 -19.34 18.46
N LYS A 21 -1.71 -19.33 19.73
CA LYS A 21 -2.69 -18.39 20.31
C LYS A 21 -2.04 -17.35 21.20
N THR A 22 -0.90 -17.69 21.79
CA THR A 22 -0.23 -16.84 22.79
C THR A 22 1.27 -16.93 22.61
N LEU A 23 1.95 -15.79 22.71
CA LEU A 23 3.40 -15.68 22.83
C LEU A 23 3.71 -15.01 24.16
N SER A 24 4.53 -15.65 24.98
CA SER A 24 5.08 -15.06 26.19
C SER A 24 6.55 -14.71 25.97
N VAL A 25 6.92 -13.48 26.34
CA VAL A 25 8.29 -13.00 26.28
C VAL A 25 8.74 -12.66 27.70
N GLU A 26 9.82 -13.30 28.16
CA GLU A 26 10.41 -13.04 29.46
C GLU A 26 11.84 -12.54 29.29
N LYS A 27 12.18 -11.50 30.03
CA LYS A 27 13.52 -10.91 30.06
C LYS A 27 14.05 -10.94 31.48
N PRO A 28 14.86 -11.96 31.82
CA PRO A 28 15.39 -12.11 33.20
C PRO A 28 16.55 -11.16 33.53
N ALA A 29 17.23 -10.60 32.52
CA ALA A 29 18.39 -9.73 32.72
C ALA A 29 17.99 -8.25 32.83
N GLU A 30 18.75 -7.46 33.57
CA GLU A 30 18.60 -5.99 33.65
C GLU A 30 18.97 -5.29 32.32
N GLY A 31 18.59 -4.01 32.18
CA GLY A 31 18.85 -3.19 31.01
C GLY A 31 17.73 -3.21 29.97
N THR A 32 17.89 -2.52 28.85
CA THR A 32 16.90 -2.43 27.76
C THR A 32 17.15 -3.55 26.72
N SER A 33 16.09 -4.21 26.29
CA SER A 33 16.13 -5.15 25.18
C SER A 33 15.04 -4.77 24.17
N TRP A 34 15.30 -4.99 22.89
CA TRP A 34 14.39 -4.74 21.80
C TRP A 34 13.95 -6.06 21.19
N GLY A 35 12.70 -6.16 20.81
CA GLY A 35 12.19 -7.35 20.14
C GLY A 35 11.01 -7.00 19.25
N ALA A 36 10.78 -7.85 18.25
CA ALA A 36 9.63 -7.74 17.36
C ALA A 36 9.06 -9.13 17.08
N VAL A 37 7.77 -9.20 16.91
CA VAL A 37 7.06 -10.40 16.49
C VAL A 37 6.44 -10.13 15.13
N TYR A 38 6.76 -10.98 14.16
CA TYR A 38 6.24 -10.90 12.81
C TYR A 38 5.31 -12.09 12.58
N ALA A 39 4.06 -11.81 12.24
CA ALA A 39 3.14 -12.80 11.70
C ALA A 39 3.18 -12.73 10.17
N GLN A 40 3.48 -13.85 9.52
CA GLN A 40 3.49 -13.97 8.07
C GLN A 40 2.46 -15.02 7.66
N PHE A 41 1.52 -14.63 6.80
CA PHE A 41 0.45 -15.49 6.30
C PHE A 41 0.06 -15.06 4.89
N GLU A 42 -0.52 -15.99 4.15
CA GLU A 42 -1.12 -15.73 2.84
C GLU A 42 -2.61 -15.44 3.02
N GLN A 43 -3.10 -14.47 2.28
CA GLN A 43 -4.51 -14.06 2.29
C GLN A 43 -4.93 -13.66 0.87
N PRO A 44 -6.12 -14.07 0.40
CA PRO A 44 -6.68 -13.56 -0.84
C PRO A 44 -6.76 -12.01 -0.80
N THR A 45 -6.42 -11.37 -1.91
CA THR A 45 -6.37 -9.90 -1.98
C THR A 45 -7.73 -9.26 -1.66
N ALA A 46 -8.84 -9.95 -1.98
CA ALA A 46 -10.18 -9.52 -1.64
C ALA A 46 -10.44 -9.38 -0.14
N ASP A 47 -9.76 -10.20 0.68
CA ASP A 47 -9.95 -10.26 2.12
C ASP A 47 -9.00 -9.33 2.89
N VAL A 48 -8.09 -8.66 2.19
CA VAL A 48 -7.15 -7.71 2.81
C VAL A 48 -7.91 -6.48 3.27
N ALA A 49 -7.98 -6.28 4.58
CA ALA A 49 -8.63 -5.13 5.19
C ALA A 49 -7.79 -3.84 5.05
N ASP A 50 -8.46 -2.69 5.13
CA ASP A 50 -7.80 -1.41 5.31
C ASP A 50 -6.97 -1.41 6.60
N ALA A 51 -5.84 -0.73 6.58
CA ALA A 51 -5.00 -0.52 7.76
C ALA A 51 -4.35 0.86 7.68
N ALA A 52 -4.12 1.45 8.85
CA ALA A 52 -3.52 2.79 8.97
C ALA A 52 -2.72 2.89 10.27
N GLU A 53 -1.48 3.37 10.17
CA GLU A 53 -0.60 3.70 11.31
C GLU A 53 0.21 4.94 10.99
N GLY A 54 -0.06 6.05 11.71
CA GLY A 54 0.59 7.34 11.53
C GLY A 54 0.24 8.08 10.23
N MET A 55 -0.36 7.39 9.28
CA MET A 55 -0.93 7.95 8.04
C MET A 55 -2.15 7.12 7.62
N SER A 56 -2.99 7.69 6.77
CA SER A 56 -4.12 6.99 6.17
C SER A 56 -4.14 7.18 4.67
N VAL A 57 -4.74 6.23 3.95
CA VAL A 57 -4.88 6.27 2.49
C VAL A 57 -6.30 5.88 2.10
N VAL A 58 -6.86 6.64 1.16
CA VAL A 58 -8.19 6.38 0.59
C VAL A 58 -8.05 6.38 -0.92
N ARG A 59 -8.58 5.36 -1.58
CA ARG A 59 -8.61 5.24 -3.05
C ARG A 59 -10.05 5.30 -3.55
N GLU A 60 -10.30 6.16 -4.51
CA GLU A 60 -11.60 6.42 -5.08
C GLU A 60 -11.55 6.32 -6.61
N VAL A 61 -12.63 5.82 -7.21
CA VAL A 61 -12.81 5.81 -8.67
C VAL A 61 -13.80 6.92 -9.04
N LEU A 62 -13.39 7.78 -9.96
CA LEU A 62 -14.21 8.87 -10.48
C LEU A 62 -14.45 8.68 -11.98
N LYS A 63 -15.65 9.04 -12.43
CA LYS A 63 -16.00 9.14 -13.84
C LYS A 63 -16.62 10.52 -14.08
N ASN A 64 -16.10 11.26 -15.05
CA ASN A 64 -16.52 12.65 -15.31
C ASN A 64 -16.47 13.55 -14.05
N GLY A 65 -15.41 13.38 -13.25
CA GLY A 65 -15.19 14.14 -12.02
C GLY A 65 -16.08 13.73 -10.84
N LYS A 66 -17.04 12.80 -11.02
CA LYS A 66 -17.92 12.31 -9.96
C LYS A 66 -17.43 10.97 -9.43
N LYS A 67 -17.39 10.83 -8.11
CA LYS A 67 -17.11 9.55 -7.45
C LYS A 67 -18.21 8.54 -7.82
N ILE A 68 -17.80 7.38 -8.34
CA ILE A 68 -18.70 6.30 -8.74
C ILE A 68 -18.61 5.08 -7.82
N GLY A 69 -17.62 5.04 -6.94
CA GLY A 69 -17.51 3.99 -5.93
C GLY A 69 -16.13 3.91 -5.30
N THR A 70 -16.08 3.14 -4.22
CA THR A 70 -14.85 2.69 -3.57
C THR A 70 -14.72 1.17 -3.62
N ASP A 71 -15.80 0.47 -4.06
CA ASP A 71 -15.89 -0.97 -4.20
C ASP A 71 -17.10 -1.33 -5.07
N GLY A 72 -17.04 -2.46 -5.82
CA GLY A 72 -18.16 -2.92 -6.66
C GLY A 72 -18.50 -1.97 -7.81
N VAL A 73 -17.50 -1.37 -8.44
CA VAL A 73 -17.69 -0.34 -9.48
C VAL A 73 -18.08 -0.96 -10.81
N THR A 74 -19.12 -0.45 -11.46
CA THR A 74 -19.54 -0.85 -12.80
C THR A 74 -19.06 0.16 -13.85
N LEU A 75 -18.36 -0.34 -14.88
CA LEU A 75 -17.77 0.42 -15.98
C LEU A 75 -18.20 -0.16 -17.33
N ALA A 76 -17.94 0.55 -18.39
CA ALA A 76 -18.05 0.08 -19.77
C ALA A 76 -16.69 0.17 -20.47
N VAL A 77 -16.48 -0.70 -21.47
CA VAL A 77 -15.31 -0.58 -22.36
C VAL A 77 -15.37 0.79 -23.05
N GLY A 78 -14.24 1.47 -23.11
CA GLY A 78 -14.14 2.83 -23.64
C GLY A 78 -14.29 3.93 -22.59
N ASP A 79 -14.65 3.59 -21.35
CA ASP A 79 -14.73 4.59 -20.29
C ASP A 79 -13.34 5.17 -19.97
N ARG A 80 -13.34 6.48 -19.70
CA ARG A 80 -12.21 7.16 -19.06
C ARG A 80 -12.56 7.41 -17.60
N ILE A 81 -11.68 6.98 -16.72
CA ILE A 81 -11.86 7.12 -15.28
C ILE A 81 -10.62 7.76 -14.66
N THR A 82 -10.82 8.36 -13.51
CA THR A 82 -9.72 8.86 -12.67
C THR A 82 -9.70 8.03 -11.38
N VAL A 83 -8.55 7.48 -11.05
CA VAL A 83 -8.30 6.94 -9.71
C VAL A 83 -7.66 8.04 -8.89
N ARG A 84 -8.36 8.46 -7.85
CA ARG A 84 -7.88 9.45 -6.88
C ARG A 84 -7.44 8.76 -5.63
N ILE A 85 -6.19 9.00 -5.23
CA ILE A 85 -5.61 8.50 -3.99
C ILE A 85 -5.37 9.70 -3.08
N THR A 86 -6.00 9.69 -1.91
CA THR A 86 -5.81 10.70 -0.88
C THR A 86 -5.00 10.10 0.26
N ILE A 87 -3.85 10.68 0.56
CA ILE A 87 -3.03 10.36 1.72
C ILE A 87 -3.24 11.46 2.76
N LYS A 88 -3.44 11.08 4.01
CA LYS A 88 -3.43 12.01 5.15
C LYS A 88 -2.28 11.60 6.07
N ALA A 89 -1.31 12.47 6.23
CA ALA A 89 -0.15 12.30 7.09
C ALA A 89 -0.38 13.03 8.42
N GLU A 90 -0.15 12.35 9.55
CA GLU A 90 -0.32 12.93 10.90
C GLU A 90 0.85 13.82 11.30
N ARG A 91 2.00 13.63 10.67
CA ARG A 91 3.24 14.42 10.83
C ARG A 91 4.02 14.42 9.52
N ASP A 92 5.16 15.07 9.49
CA ASP A 92 6.10 14.99 8.37
C ASP A 92 6.77 13.61 8.35
N TYR A 93 6.92 13.05 7.16
CA TYR A 93 7.63 11.80 6.89
C TYR A 93 8.62 12.00 5.75
N ASP A 94 9.80 11.42 5.87
CA ASP A 94 10.79 11.40 4.81
C ASP A 94 10.77 10.03 4.10
N PHE A 95 11.04 10.03 2.80
CA PHE A 95 11.17 8.83 1.95
C PHE A 95 9.92 7.92 2.00
N VAL A 96 8.79 8.47 1.56
CA VAL A 96 7.51 7.74 1.53
C VAL A 96 7.27 7.18 0.13
N GLN A 97 6.90 5.91 0.07
CA GLN A 97 6.48 5.22 -1.15
C GLN A 97 4.97 4.99 -1.13
N LEU A 98 4.29 5.38 -2.20
CA LEU A 98 2.91 4.99 -2.50
C LEU A 98 2.94 4.00 -3.66
N VAL A 99 2.29 2.86 -3.51
CA VAL A 99 2.15 1.81 -4.53
C VAL A 99 0.68 1.59 -4.81
N ASP A 100 0.24 1.93 -6.00
CA ASP A 100 -1.13 1.64 -6.47
C ASP A 100 -1.12 0.46 -7.44
N ARG A 101 -1.79 -0.63 -7.07
CA ARG A 101 -1.94 -1.82 -7.91
C ARG A 101 -3.25 -1.75 -8.67
N ARG A 102 -3.17 -1.60 -10.00
CA ARG A 102 -4.33 -1.46 -10.87
C ARG A 102 -4.88 -2.80 -11.35
N ALA A 103 -6.14 -2.78 -11.76
CA ALA A 103 -6.77 -3.91 -12.43
C ALA A 103 -6.28 -4.05 -13.88
N ALA A 104 -6.28 -5.28 -14.42
CA ALA A 104 -5.77 -5.58 -15.75
C ALA A 104 -6.58 -4.96 -16.91
N CYS A 105 -7.79 -4.45 -16.63
CA CYS A 105 -8.60 -3.72 -17.61
C CYS A 105 -8.35 -2.20 -17.64
N LEU A 106 -7.39 -1.70 -16.86
CA LEU A 106 -7.09 -0.28 -16.73
C LEU A 106 -5.75 0.05 -17.39
N GLU A 107 -5.79 0.77 -18.50
CA GLU A 107 -4.61 1.28 -19.17
C GLU A 107 -4.36 2.75 -18.79
N PRO A 108 -3.19 3.09 -18.23
CA PRO A 108 -2.92 4.45 -17.80
C PRO A 108 -2.78 5.39 -18.99
N LEU A 109 -3.44 6.56 -18.90
CA LEU A 109 -3.37 7.61 -19.90
C LEU A 109 -2.25 8.61 -19.55
N GLY A 110 -1.32 8.81 -20.49
CA GLY A 110 -0.31 9.85 -20.40
C GLY A 110 0.66 9.73 -19.23
N GLN A 111 0.74 8.58 -18.57
CA GLN A 111 1.64 8.37 -17.45
C GLN A 111 3.07 8.10 -17.93
N LEU A 112 3.92 9.09 -17.74
CA LEU A 112 5.36 8.99 -17.96
C LEU A 112 6.10 8.90 -16.64
N SER A 113 7.23 8.20 -16.62
CA SER A 113 8.16 8.26 -15.48
C SER A 113 8.73 9.67 -15.37
N GLY A 114 8.82 10.19 -14.17
CA GLY A 114 9.41 11.51 -13.93
C GLY A 114 9.02 12.15 -12.63
N TYR A 115 9.70 13.25 -12.34
CA TYR A 115 9.47 14.07 -11.17
C TYR A 115 8.56 15.25 -11.51
N ASN A 116 7.52 15.48 -10.73
CA ASN A 116 6.56 16.58 -10.94
C ASN A 116 6.70 17.74 -9.97
N GLY A 117 7.80 17.80 -9.21
CA GLY A 117 8.04 18.81 -8.17
C GLY A 117 7.60 18.39 -6.77
N VAL A 118 6.77 17.35 -6.63
CA VAL A 118 6.27 16.83 -5.35
C VAL A 118 6.67 15.37 -5.13
N TYR A 119 6.57 14.57 -6.16
CA TYR A 119 6.92 13.15 -6.14
C TYR A 119 7.53 12.70 -7.47
N TYR A 120 8.29 11.63 -7.42
CA TYR A 120 8.69 10.89 -8.61
C TYR A 120 7.65 9.82 -8.92
N CYS A 121 7.12 9.82 -10.15
CA CYS A 121 6.19 8.80 -10.64
C CYS A 121 6.95 7.74 -11.44
N ALA A 122 6.70 6.46 -11.16
CA ALA A 122 7.27 5.33 -11.86
C ALA A 122 6.17 4.31 -12.22
N PRO A 123 5.53 4.42 -13.39
CA PRO A 123 4.60 3.43 -13.90
C PRO A 123 5.31 2.10 -14.16
N LYS A 124 4.66 1.00 -13.81
CA LYS A 124 5.05 -0.39 -14.09
C LYS A 124 3.87 -1.11 -14.75
N ASP A 125 4.04 -2.35 -15.15
CA ASP A 125 3.03 -3.13 -15.87
C ASP A 125 1.68 -3.23 -15.15
N ASN A 126 1.69 -3.46 -13.84
CA ASN A 126 0.49 -3.65 -13.01
C ASN A 126 0.40 -2.68 -11.82
N THR A 127 1.36 -1.77 -11.68
CA THR A 127 1.42 -0.80 -10.59
C THR A 127 1.83 0.57 -11.09
N THR A 128 1.47 1.59 -10.34
CA THR A 128 2.12 2.89 -10.40
C THR A 128 2.71 3.19 -9.04
N ASN A 129 4.00 3.48 -9.02
CA ASN A 129 4.73 3.82 -7.80
C ASN A 129 4.96 5.33 -7.77
N TYR A 130 4.77 5.92 -6.60
CA TYR A 130 5.05 7.33 -6.35
C TYR A 130 6.02 7.42 -5.17
N TYR A 131 7.09 8.16 -5.34
CA TYR A 131 8.13 8.33 -4.33
C TYR A 131 8.19 9.79 -3.91
N PHE A 132 7.98 10.03 -2.63
CA PHE A 132 8.06 11.34 -2.01
C PHE A 132 9.35 11.41 -1.20
N ASP A 133 10.23 12.36 -1.50
CA ASP A 133 11.40 12.63 -0.66
C ASP A 133 10.94 13.10 0.71
N ARG A 134 9.90 13.95 0.73
CA ARG A 134 9.23 14.41 1.94
C ARG A 134 7.73 14.48 1.73
N LEU A 135 6.99 13.88 2.64
CA LEU A 135 5.53 13.96 2.74
C LEU A 135 5.21 14.79 4.00
N SER A 136 4.83 16.06 3.83
CA SER A 136 4.51 16.94 4.96
C SER A 136 3.21 16.51 5.66
N LYS A 137 3.06 16.90 6.92
CA LYS A 137 1.79 16.76 7.64
C LYS A 137 0.65 17.37 6.84
N GLY A 138 -0.46 16.65 6.71
CA GLY A 138 -1.65 17.13 6.01
C GLY A 138 -2.18 16.17 4.96
N LYS A 139 -2.94 16.74 4.03
CA LYS A 139 -3.62 15.98 2.95
C LYS A 139 -2.84 16.12 1.65
N HIS A 140 -2.54 14.99 1.03
CA HIS A 140 -1.91 14.89 -0.29
C HIS A 140 -2.83 14.10 -1.22
N VAL A 141 -2.91 14.52 -2.48
CA VAL A 141 -3.76 13.88 -3.48
C VAL A 141 -2.92 13.53 -4.70
N VAL A 142 -3.07 12.30 -5.15
CA VAL A 142 -2.50 11.80 -6.40
C VAL A 142 -3.65 11.32 -7.27
N GLU A 143 -3.66 11.71 -8.53
CA GLU A 143 -4.66 11.32 -9.50
C GLU A 143 -4.00 10.68 -10.71
N THR A 144 -4.62 9.60 -11.20
CA THR A 144 -4.20 8.91 -12.41
C THR A 144 -5.41 8.64 -13.27
N GLU A 145 -5.31 8.99 -14.54
CA GLU A 145 -6.33 8.70 -15.53
C GLU A 145 -6.10 7.37 -16.21
N TYR A 146 -7.18 6.63 -16.42
CA TYR A 146 -7.16 5.34 -17.07
C TYR A 146 -8.21 5.23 -18.15
N TYR A 147 -7.89 4.45 -19.16
CA TYR A 147 -8.84 3.94 -20.16
C TYR A 147 -9.23 2.52 -19.80
N VAL A 148 -10.52 2.18 -19.92
CA VAL A 148 -11.05 0.83 -19.69
C VAL A 148 -11.05 0.07 -21.01
N ASP A 149 -10.20 -0.95 -21.14
CA ASP A 149 -9.89 -1.60 -22.42
C ASP A 149 -10.68 -2.88 -22.72
N ARG A 150 -11.14 -3.62 -21.70
CA ARG A 150 -11.78 -4.95 -21.92
C ARG A 150 -12.87 -5.30 -20.93
N LYS A 151 -13.86 -6.10 -21.39
CA LYS A 151 -14.96 -6.64 -20.62
C LYS A 151 -14.50 -7.68 -19.61
N GLY A 152 -15.20 -7.81 -18.50
CA GLY A 152 -14.96 -8.84 -17.49
C GLY A 152 -15.17 -8.33 -16.06
N VAL A 153 -14.89 -9.18 -15.10
CA VAL A 153 -14.82 -8.85 -13.69
C VAL A 153 -13.37 -8.88 -13.28
N TYR A 154 -12.89 -7.76 -12.77
CA TYR A 154 -11.49 -7.55 -12.40
C TYR A 154 -11.38 -7.12 -10.96
N GLN A 155 -10.23 -7.36 -10.39
CA GLN A 155 -9.88 -6.87 -9.08
C GLN A 155 -8.59 -6.06 -9.18
N THR A 156 -8.56 -4.89 -8.55
CA THR A 156 -7.30 -4.19 -8.32
C THR A 156 -6.49 -4.95 -7.27
N GLY A 157 -5.20 -4.65 -7.14
CA GLY A 157 -4.51 -4.97 -5.90
C GLY A 157 -4.80 -3.92 -4.81
N THR A 158 -4.14 -4.06 -3.67
CA THR A 158 -4.14 -3.04 -2.60
C THR A 158 -3.42 -1.78 -3.05
N CYS A 159 -3.84 -0.62 -2.55
CA CYS A 159 -3.05 0.60 -2.59
C CYS A 159 -2.35 0.75 -1.23
N THR A 160 -1.03 0.91 -1.22
CA THR A 160 -0.23 0.99 0.01
C THR A 160 0.63 2.23 0.02
N VAL A 161 0.70 2.91 1.15
CA VAL A 161 1.65 3.99 1.42
C VAL A 161 2.50 3.60 2.62
N GLN A 162 3.81 3.80 2.55
CA GLN A 162 4.73 3.37 3.60
C GLN A 162 5.98 4.24 3.62
N CYS A 163 6.48 4.54 4.83
CA CYS A 163 7.78 5.14 5.02
C CYS A 163 8.88 4.09 4.77
N ALA A 164 9.86 4.40 3.91
CA ALA A 164 10.87 3.43 3.48
C ALA A 164 11.81 2.98 4.62
N TYR A 165 12.14 3.91 5.52
CA TYR A 165 13.09 3.65 6.62
C TYR A 165 12.41 3.46 7.98
N SER A 166 11.08 3.62 8.04
CA SER A 166 10.26 3.40 9.24
C SER A 166 8.97 2.68 8.83
N PRO A 167 9.08 1.39 8.44
CA PRO A 167 8.00 0.63 7.82
C PRO A 167 6.78 0.39 8.73
N GLU A 168 6.90 0.66 10.03
CA GLU A 168 5.79 0.69 10.98
C GLU A 168 4.78 1.80 10.65
N PHE A 169 5.22 2.90 10.00
CA PHE A 169 4.32 3.94 9.50
C PHE A 169 3.87 3.58 8.10
N ALA A 170 2.70 3.01 8.02
CA ALA A 170 2.14 2.55 6.76
C ALA A 170 0.61 2.59 6.80
N ALA A 171 0.01 2.72 5.62
CA ALA A 171 -1.42 2.54 5.45
C ALA A 171 -1.70 1.78 4.16
N ARG A 172 -2.82 1.10 4.11
CA ARG A 172 -3.29 0.40 2.91
C ARG A 172 -4.80 0.47 2.77
N THR A 173 -5.28 0.44 1.53
CA THR A 173 -6.68 0.20 1.22
C THR A 173 -6.86 -1.21 0.69
N LYS A 174 -8.04 -1.76 0.88
CA LYS A 174 -8.46 -3.01 0.24
C LYS A 174 -8.49 -2.90 -1.29
N ALA A 175 -8.55 -4.05 -1.95
CA ALA A 175 -8.78 -4.14 -3.38
C ALA A 175 -10.19 -3.62 -3.74
N ILE A 176 -10.35 -3.14 -4.99
CA ILE A 176 -11.64 -2.73 -5.57
C ILE A 176 -12.03 -3.74 -6.63
N VAL A 177 -13.29 -4.18 -6.62
CA VAL A 177 -13.86 -5.02 -7.69
C VAL A 177 -14.45 -4.12 -8.77
N LEU A 178 -14.06 -4.36 -10.02
CA LEU A 178 -14.52 -3.64 -11.21
C LEU A 178 -15.28 -4.61 -12.11
N SER A 179 -16.53 -4.29 -12.42
CA SER A 179 -17.34 -5.02 -13.39
C SER A 179 -17.43 -4.21 -14.68
N VAL A 180 -16.84 -4.70 -15.78
CA VAL A 180 -16.78 -4.02 -17.08
C VAL A 180 -17.70 -4.71 -18.06
N ARG A 181 -18.64 -3.96 -18.65
CA ARG A 181 -19.65 -4.42 -19.61
C ARG A 181 -19.35 -4.03 -21.04
#